data_49b3c3d8141eb6c09b5bc25ed1bff6c6
#
_entry.id   49b3c3d8141eb6c09b5bc25ed1bff6c6
#
_cell.length_a   1.000
_cell.length_b   1.000
_cell.length_c   1.000
_cell.angle_alpha   90.00
_cell.angle_beta   90.00
_cell.angle_gamma   90.00
#
_symmetry.space_group_name_H-M   'P 1'
#
loop_
_entity.id
_entity.type
_entity.pdbx_description
1 polymer ?
#
loop_
_entity_poly.entity_id
_entity_poly.type
_entity_poly.pdbx_seq_one_letter_code
_entity_poly.pdbx_strand_id
1 'polypeptide(L)'
;MNERDVKVRIHGIDEMGSAADGPGVRSVVFFQGCHRHCPGCHNPETWSPCGGAETTVGAVEDHLLAVRTRRVTISGGEPLEQLTALRALIARLNADGFDIALYTGGSRDEIPEDIARSVRHLKTGAFVQELRTTTKPFVGSSNQTFWSAA
;
A
#
# COMPACT_ATOMS: atom_id res chain seq x y z
N MET A 1 -3.53 -18.91 -14.09
CA MET A 1 -3.20 -17.54 -14.53
C MET A 1 -1.86 -17.12 -13.94
N ASN A 2 -1.01 -16.54 -14.74
CA ASN A 2 0.27 -16.02 -14.26
C ASN A 2 -0.01 -14.79 -13.37
N GLU A 3 0.66 -14.69 -12.23
CA GLU A 3 0.53 -13.55 -11.32
C GLU A 3 0.78 -12.22 -12.01
N ARG A 4 1.73 -12.18 -12.96
CA ARG A 4 2.04 -10.96 -13.71
C ARG A 4 0.90 -10.48 -14.60
N ASP A 5 -0.02 -11.36 -14.99
CA ASP A 5 -1.14 -11.02 -15.87
C ASP A 5 -2.37 -10.50 -15.10
N VAL A 6 -2.36 -10.59 -13.78
CA VAL A 6 -3.45 -10.12 -12.94
C VAL A 6 -3.60 -8.60 -13.11
N LYS A 7 -4.82 -8.16 -13.34
CA LYS A 7 -5.11 -6.73 -13.51
C LYS A 7 -5.19 -6.03 -12.16
N VAL A 8 -4.70 -4.81 -12.13
CA VAL A 8 -4.74 -3.95 -10.94
C VAL A 8 -5.04 -2.52 -11.40
N ARG A 9 -5.84 -1.82 -10.61
CA ARG A 9 -6.12 -0.40 -10.86
C ARG A 9 -5.34 0.42 -9.85
N ILE A 10 -4.51 1.32 -10.37
CA ILE A 10 -3.65 2.16 -9.54
C ILE A 10 -3.88 3.64 -9.87
N HIS A 11 -3.66 4.49 -8.87
CA HIS A 11 -3.62 5.94 -9.04
C HIS A 11 -2.28 6.36 -9.64
N GLY A 12 -1.20 5.77 -9.18
CA GLY A 12 0.13 6.04 -9.69
C GLY A 12 1.22 5.38 -8.87
N ILE A 13 2.45 5.60 -9.27
CA ILE A 13 3.64 5.12 -8.57
C ILE A 13 4.53 6.33 -8.30
N ASP A 14 4.90 6.51 -7.02
CA ASP A 14 5.90 7.48 -6.60
C ASP A 14 7.22 6.73 -6.48
N GLU A 15 8.21 7.08 -7.29
CA GLU A 15 9.48 6.38 -7.30
C GLU A 15 10.29 6.64 -6.04
N MET A 16 10.05 7.78 -5.40
CA MET A 16 10.69 8.13 -4.13
C MET A 16 9.65 8.76 -3.22
N GLY A 17 9.18 7.99 -2.25
CA GLY A 17 8.20 8.46 -1.28
C GLY A 17 8.81 9.38 -0.23
N SER A 18 7.94 9.91 0.62
CA SER A 18 8.33 10.76 1.74
C SER A 18 8.65 9.91 2.98
N ALA A 19 9.13 10.57 4.04
CA ALA A 19 9.39 9.92 5.32
C ALA A 19 8.14 9.29 5.95
N ALA A 20 6.94 9.75 5.57
CA ALA A 20 5.68 9.20 6.08
C ALA A 20 5.34 7.83 5.48
N ASP A 21 5.98 7.44 4.38
CA ASP A 21 5.65 6.24 3.63
C ASP A 21 6.35 4.98 4.14
N GLY A 22 7.06 5.07 5.23
CA GLY A 22 7.70 3.92 5.87
C GLY A 22 9.22 4.06 5.98
N PRO A 23 9.88 3.06 6.60
CA PRO A 23 11.31 3.14 6.85
C PRO A 23 12.15 3.11 5.56
N GLY A 24 13.16 3.96 5.53
CA GLY A 24 14.13 4.01 4.45
C GLY A 24 13.59 4.72 3.20
N VAL A 25 14.41 4.73 2.16
CA VAL A 25 14.02 5.26 0.84
C VAL A 25 13.24 4.18 0.12
N ARG A 26 11.99 4.47 -0.23
CA ARG A 26 11.10 3.47 -0.84
C ARG A 26 10.18 4.09 -1.88
N SER A 27 9.83 3.28 -2.89
CA SER A 27 8.78 3.64 -3.84
C SER A 27 7.43 3.46 -3.18
N VAL A 28 6.40 4.13 -3.71
CA VAL A 28 5.02 3.97 -3.24
C VAL A 28 4.12 3.65 -4.43
N VAL A 29 3.35 2.58 -4.31
CA VAL A 29 2.30 2.24 -5.28
C VAL A 29 0.97 2.64 -4.64
N PHE A 30 0.26 3.54 -5.30
CA PHE A 30 -1.04 4.01 -4.83
C PHE A 30 -2.15 3.25 -5.56
N PHE A 31 -2.81 2.33 -4.87
CA PHE A 31 -3.98 1.63 -5.40
C PHE A 31 -5.14 2.62 -5.53
N GLN A 32 -6.00 2.39 -6.49
CA GLN A 32 -7.18 3.22 -6.75
C GLN A 32 -8.43 2.52 -6.22
N GLY A 33 -9.28 3.26 -5.51
CA GLY A 33 -10.52 2.78 -4.92
C GLY A 33 -10.45 2.70 -3.41
N CYS A 34 -11.41 3.34 -2.75
CA CYS A 34 -11.52 3.30 -1.29
C CYS A 34 -12.94 3.64 -0.87
N HIS A 35 -13.61 2.73 -0.17
CA HIS A 35 -14.97 2.94 0.37
C HIS A 35 -14.97 3.72 1.69
N ARG A 36 -13.83 3.86 2.34
CA ARG A 36 -13.77 4.44 3.69
C ARG A 36 -14.03 5.92 3.70
N HIS A 37 -13.56 6.64 2.68
CA HIS A 37 -13.74 8.09 2.54
C HIS A 37 -13.48 8.83 3.86
N CYS A 38 -12.37 8.54 4.53
CA CYS A 38 -12.04 9.13 5.82
C CYS A 38 -11.98 10.66 5.72
N PRO A 39 -12.71 11.39 6.57
CA PRO A 39 -12.62 12.86 6.58
C PRO A 39 -11.18 13.32 6.79
N GLY A 40 -10.72 14.26 5.97
CA GLY A 40 -9.34 14.75 6.03
C GLY A 40 -8.29 13.81 5.46
N CYS A 41 -8.70 12.76 4.74
CA CYS A 41 -7.78 11.83 4.08
C CYS A 41 -6.81 12.60 3.18
N HIS A 42 -5.54 12.16 3.16
CA HIS A 42 -4.48 12.79 2.38
C HIS A 42 -4.56 12.48 0.88
N ASN A 43 -5.29 11.40 0.49
CA ASN A 43 -5.34 10.94 -0.89
C ASN A 43 -6.79 10.77 -1.38
N PRO A 44 -7.66 11.80 -1.31
CA PRO A 44 -9.05 11.65 -1.73
C PRO A 44 -9.20 11.34 -3.22
N GLU A 45 -8.21 11.67 -4.03
CA GLU A 45 -8.20 11.35 -5.46
C GLU A 45 -8.11 9.85 -5.73
N THR A 46 -7.77 9.03 -4.72
CA THR A 46 -7.71 7.58 -4.84
C THR A 46 -9.04 6.88 -4.51
N TRP A 47 -10.09 7.63 -4.14
CA TRP A 47 -11.34 7.04 -3.66
C TRP A 47 -12.17 6.37 -4.75
N SER A 48 -12.24 6.96 -5.94
CA SER A 48 -13.11 6.44 -6.99
C SER A 48 -12.60 5.10 -7.54
N PRO A 49 -13.43 4.03 -7.53
CA PRO A 49 -13.02 2.76 -8.13
C PRO A 49 -12.89 2.82 -9.65
N CYS A 50 -13.40 3.89 -10.27
CA CYS A 50 -13.29 4.10 -11.73
C CYS A 50 -12.16 5.06 -12.10
N GLY A 51 -11.49 5.68 -11.12
CA GLY A 51 -10.36 6.58 -11.34
C GLY A 51 -9.06 5.83 -11.58
N GLY A 52 -7.99 6.59 -11.73
CA GLY A 52 -6.68 6.01 -11.97
C GLY A 52 -6.59 5.31 -13.33
N ALA A 53 -5.75 4.29 -13.40
CA ALA A 53 -5.56 3.53 -14.63
C ALA A 53 -5.49 2.03 -14.32
N GLU A 54 -6.08 1.22 -15.20
CA GLU A 54 -5.93 -0.22 -15.14
C GLU A 54 -4.60 -0.61 -15.78
N THR A 55 -3.85 -1.46 -15.09
CA THR A 55 -2.58 -2.00 -15.57
C THR A 55 -2.49 -3.48 -15.14
N THR A 56 -1.30 -4.06 -15.20
CA THR A 56 -1.07 -5.42 -14.73
C THR A 56 -0.06 -5.43 -13.60
N VAL A 57 -0.12 -6.46 -12.78
CA VAL A 57 0.89 -6.68 -11.72
C VAL A 57 2.29 -6.71 -12.32
N GLY A 58 2.46 -7.36 -13.47
CA GLY A 58 3.76 -7.40 -14.16
C GLY A 58 4.29 -6.02 -14.55
N ALA A 59 3.41 -5.15 -15.04
CA ALA A 59 3.82 -3.78 -15.40
C ALA A 59 4.25 -2.99 -14.17
N VAL A 60 3.54 -3.14 -13.05
CA VAL A 60 3.92 -2.50 -11.78
C VAL A 60 5.26 -3.07 -11.29
N GLU A 61 5.43 -4.37 -11.32
CA GLU A 61 6.67 -5.02 -10.93
C GLU A 61 7.85 -4.49 -11.77
N ASP A 62 7.69 -4.43 -13.09
CA ASP A 62 8.74 -3.94 -13.97
C ASP A 62 9.11 -2.48 -13.69
N HIS A 63 8.11 -1.65 -13.42
CA HIS A 63 8.36 -0.24 -13.05
C HIS A 63 9.21 -0.16 -11.78
N LEU A 64 8.82 -0.94 -10.75
CA LEU A 64 9.52 -0.92 -9.47
C LEU A 64 10.94 -1.47 -9.59
N LEU A 65 11.15 -2.49 -10.43
CA LEU A 65 12.48 -3.04 -10.66
C LEU A 65 13.42 -2.06 -11.37
N ALA A 66 12.86 -1.12 -12.13
CA ALA A 66 13.65 -0.10 -12.81
C ALA A 66 14.13 1.00 -11.85
N VAL A 67 13.55 1.10 -10.66
CA VAL A 67 13.98 2.03 -9.62
C VAL A 67 15.09 1.37 -8.80
N ARG A 68 16.01 2.17 -8.27
CA ARG A 68 17.18 1.63 -7.54
C ARG A 68 16.84 0.96 -6.22
N THR A 69 15.83 1.47 -5.50
CA THR A 69 15.50 0.91 -4.20
C THR A 69 14.78 -0.42 -4.34
N ARG A 70 14.98 -1.31 -3.36
CA ARG A 70 14.22 -2.56 -3.22
C ARG A 70 13.28 -2.46 -2.01
N ARG A 71 12.84 -1.26 -1.71
CA ARG A 71 11.81 -0.99 -0.69
C ARG A 71 10.60 -0.39 -1.37
N VAL A 72 9.40 -0.88 -1.02
CA VAL A 72 8.16 -0.39 -1.59
C VAL A 72 7.07 -0.38 -0.55
N THR A 73 6.22 0.65 -0.61
CA THR A 73 4.99 0.75 0.18
C THR A 73 3.81 0.63 -0.75
N ILE A 74 2.86 -0.24 -0.41
CA ILE A 74 1.59 -0.36 -1.10
C ILE A 74 0.57 0.42 -0.28
N SER A 75 0.01 1.45 -0.88
CA SER A 75 -0.85 2.42 -0.22
C SER A 75 -1.97 2.84 -1.17
N GLY A 76 -2.44 4.05 -1.07
CA GLY A 76 -3.40 4.65 -2.00
C GLY A 76 -4.72 4.91 -1.35
N GLY A 77 -5.75 4.44 -2.02
CA GLY A 77 -7.08 4.18 -1.53
C GLY A 77 -7.04 3.06 -0.50
N GLU A 78 -7.73 1.95 -0.79
CA GLU A 78 -7.71 0.81 0.12
C GLU A 78 -7.22 -0.44 -0.62
N PRO A 79 -5.96 -0.86 -0.40
CA PRO A 79 -5.40 -2.04 -1.10
C PRO A 79 -6.20 -3.33 -0.87
N LEU A 80 -6.85 -3.49 0.28
CA LEU A 80 -7.65 -4.69 0.57
C LEU A 80 -8.86 -4.83 -0.34
N GLU A 81 -9.27 -3.78 -1.04
CA GLU A 81 -10.39 -3.86 -2.00
C GLU A 81 -10.00 -4.50 -3.32
N GLN A 82 -8.72 -4.77 -3.54
CA GLN A 82 -8.20 -5.49 -4.72
C GLN A 82 -7.35 -6.67 -4.27
N LEU A 83 -7.93 -7.60 -3.52
CA LEU A 83 -7.18 -8.68 -2.87
C LEU A 83 -6.42 -9.59 -3.84
N THR A 84 -7.03 -9.93 -4.97
CA THR A 84 -6.36 -10.79 -5.95
C THR A 84 -5.10 -10.12 -6.50
N ALA A 85 -5.21 -8.84 -6.86
CA ALA A 85 -4.08 -8.08 -7.35
C ALA A 85 -3.03 -7.85 -6.25
N LEU A 86 -3.49 -7.56 -5.04
CA LEU A 86 -2.59 -7.34 -3.90
C LEU A 86 -1.76 -8.58 -3.61
N ARG A 87 -2.40 -9.76 -3.57
CA ARG A 87 -1.68 -11.02 -3.35
C ARG A 87 -0.66 -11.31 -4.45
N ALA A 88 -1.07 -11.11 -5.70
CA ALA A 88 -0.19 -11.35 -6.84
C ALA A 88 1.02 -10.40 -6.82
N LEU A 89 0.78 -9.13 -6.54
CA LEU A 89 1.86 -8.14 -6.47
C LEU A 89 2.84 -8.44 -5.34
N ILE A 90 2.32 -8.75 -4.15
CA ILE A 90 3.16 -9.09 -3.00
C ILE A 90 4.01 -10.33 -3.30
N ALA A 91 3.43 -11.35 -3.93
CA ALA A 91 4.16 -12.57 -4.27
C ALA A 91 5.32 -12.26 -5.23
N ARG A 92 5.07 -11.45 -6.24
CA ARG A 92 6.10 -11.06 -7.21
C ARG A 92 7.21 -10.23 -6.55
N LEU A 93 6.83 -9.26 -5.75
CA LEU A 93 7.82 -8.39 -5.09
C LEU A 93 8.65 -9.15 -4.05
N ASN A 94 8.05 -10.11 -3.34
CA ASN A 94 8.83 -10.98 -2.45
C ASN A 94 9.82 -11.84 -3.22
N ALA A 95 9.43 -12.37 -4.37
CA ALA A 95 10.34 -13.14 -5.22
C ALA A 95 11.53 -12.28 -5.70
N ASP A 96 11.32 -10.98 -5.85
CA ASP A 96 12.35 -10.03 -6.28
C ASP A 96 13.17 -9.46 -5.10
N GLY A 97 12.88 -9.86 -3.88
CA GLY A 97 13.66 -9.45 -2.71
C GLY A 97 13.28 -8.08 -2.15
N PHE A 98 12.06 -7.58 -2.43
CA PHE A 98 11.63 -6.28 -1.90
C PHE A 98 11.31 -6.34 -0.41
N ASP A 99 11.60 -5.24 0.28
CA ASP A 99 11.09 -4.93 1.61
C ASP A 99 9.74 -4.23 1.38
N ILE A 100 8.65 -4.89 1.77
CA ILE A 100 7.29 -4.42 1.48
C ILE A 100 6.64 -3.85 2.74
N ALA A 101 6.05 -2.67 2.62
CA ALA A 101 5.14 -2.09 3.60
C ALA A 101 3.73 -2.06 3.01
N LEU A 102 2.73 -2.45 3.78
CA LEU A 102 1.33 -2.35 3.39
C LEU A 102 0.62 -1.37 4.31
N TYR A 103 -0.01 -0.37 3.72
CA TYR A 103 -0.81 0.62 4.43
C TYR A 103 -2.28 0.37 4.14
N THR A 104 -3.07 0.12 5.18
CA THR A 104 -4.49 -0.12 5.07
C THR A 104 -5.26 0.65 6.13
N GLY A 105 -6.48 1.10 5.79
CA GLY A 105 -7.42 1.63 6.76
C GLY A 105 -8.18 0.54 7.51
N GLY A 106 -8.00 -0.73 7.13
CA GLY A 106 -8.59 -1.87 7.84
C GLY A 106 -7.93 -2.09 9.19
N SER A 107 -8.68 -2.76 10.08
CA SER A 107 -8.10 -3.24 11.33
C SER A 107 -7.23 -4.47 11.05
N ARG A 108 -6.39 -4.85 12.02
CA ARG A 108 -5.55 -6.05 11.86
C ARG A 108 -6.38 -7.30 11.54
N ASP A 109 -7.58 -7.40 12.11
CA ASP A 109 -8.46 -8.56 11.91
C ASP A 109 -9.02 -8.65 10.48
N GLU A 110 -9.08 -7.54 9.76
CA GLU A 110 -9.57 -7.51 8.39
C GLU A 110 -8.54 -7.98 7.37
N ILE A 111 -7.27 -8.12 7.78
CA ILE A 111 -6.18 -8.46 6.88
C ILE A 111 -6.01 -9.98 6.87
N PRO A 112 -6.11 -10.63 5.69
CA PRO A 112 -5.82 -12.05 5.59
C PRO A 112 -4.42 -12.39 6.11
N GLU A 113 -4.31 -13.48 6.86
CA GLU A 113 -3.04 -13.87 7.49
C GLU A 113 -1.92 -14.09 6.48
N ASP A 114 -2.22 -14.63 5.31
CA ASP A 114 -1.22 -14.83 4.27
C ASP A 114 -0.61 -13.49 3.82
N ILE A 115 -1.42 -12.45 3.73
CA ILE A 115 -0.95 -11.11 3.38
C ILE A 115 -0.13 -10.51 4.52
N ALA A 116 -0.65 -10.58 5.75
CA ALA A 116 0.03 -10.00 6.90
C ALA A 116 1.42 -10.59 7.11
N ARG A 117 1.59 -11.90 6.88
CA ARG A 117 2.88 -12.58 7.01
C ARG A 117 3.83 -12.34 5.86
N SER A 118 3.33 -11.81 4.75
CA SER A 118 4.12 -11.64 3.52
C SER A 118 4.73 -10.25 3.41
N VAL A 119 4.43 -9.34 4.32
CA VAL A 119 4.97 -7.97 4.30
C VAL A 119 5.85 -7.74 5.51
N ARG A 120 6.83 -6.86 5.36
CA ARG A 120 7.75 -6.55 6.45
C ARG A 120 7.18 -5.50 7.40
N HIS A 121 6.42 -4.56 6.88
CA HIS A 121 5.81 -3.50 7.67
C HIS A 121 4.33 -3.42 7.36
N LEU A 122 3.53 -3.11 8.37
CA LEU A 122 2.08 -3.07 8.23
C LEU A 122 1.53 -1.91 9.03
N LYS A 123 0.83 -0.99 8.37
CA LYS A 123 0.07 0.07 9.03
C LYS A 123 -1.40 -0.29 8.96
N THR A 124 -2.08 -0.28 10.10
CA THR A 124 -3.49 -0.62 10.23
C THR A 124 -4.28 0.49 10.89
N GLY A 125 -5.57 0.55 10.60
CA GLY A 125 -6.52 1.47 11.22
C GLY A 125 -6.92 2.61 10.31
N ALA A 126 -8.21 2.97 10.37
CA ALA A 126 -8.74 4.07 9.58
C ALA A 126 -8.15 5.40 10.06
N PHE A 127 -7.96 6.34 9.12
CA PHE A 127 -7.54 7.68 9.49
C PHE A 127 -8.68 8.39 10.23
N VAL A 128 -8.38 8.94 11.40
CA VAL A 128 -9.33 9.71 12.22
C VAL A 128 -8.78 11.13 12.37
N GLN A 129 -9.44 12.08 11.73
CA GLN A 129 -8.93 13.47 11.67
C GLN A 129 -8.74 14.09 13.04
N GLU A 130 -9.65 13.81 13.98
CA GLU A 130 -9.58 14.33 15.35
C GLU A 130 -8.37 13.79 16.12
N LEU A 131 -7.79 12.68 15.67
CA LEU A 131 -6.62 12.05 16.28
C LEU A 131 -5.35 12.26 15.44
N ARG A 132 -5.40 13.19 14.50
CA ARG A 132 -4.24 13.47 13.63
C ARG A 132 -2.99 13.74 14.45
N THR A 133 -1.87 13.15 14.03
CA THR A 133 -0.59 13.30 14.70
C THR A 133 0.54 13.46 13.69
N THR A 134 1.56 14.21 14.06
CA THR A 134 2.79 14.34 13.29
C THR A 134 3.98 13.81 14.06
N THR A 135 3.77 13.31 15.29
CA THR A 135 4.85 12.85 16.17
C THR A 135 4.99 11.34 16.21
N LYS A 136 3.92 10.59 15.88
CA LYS A 136 3.97 9.12 15.81
C LYS A 136 4.43 8.72 14.42
N PRO A 137 5.55 7.97 14.28
CA PRO A 137 6.10 7.67 12.95
C PRO A 137 5.15 6.85 12.08
N PHE A 138 5.10 7.18 10.79
CA PHE A 138 4.46 6.44 9.71
C PHE A 138 2.94 6.33 9.79
N VAL A 139 2.29 6.98 10.74
CA VAL A 139 0.82 6.99 10.85
C VAL A 139 0.30 8.42 10.74
N GLY A 140 -0.94 8.55 10.24
CA GLY A 140 -1.59 9.86 10.10
C GLY A 140 -2.40 10.23 11.33
N SER A 141 -2.89 9.26 12.09
CA SER A 141 -3.66 9.48 13.33
C SER A 141 -3.21 8.51 14.42
N SER A 142 -3.39 8.93 15.67
CA SER A 142 -2.83 8.21 16.83
C SER A 142 -3.47 6.84 17.07
N ASN A 143 -4.66 6.60 16.54
CA ASN A 143 -5.34 5.31 16.64
C ASN A 143 -4.73 4.25 15.70
N GLN A 144 -3.97 4.67 14.71
CA GLN A 144 -3.35 3.74 13.76
C GLN A 144 -2.13 3.07 14.39
N THR A 145 -1.87 1.84 13.97
CA THR A 145 -0.73 1.05 14.46
C THR A 145 0.21 0.74 13.32
N PHE A 146 1.51 0.83 13.59
CA PHE A 146 2.56 0.47 12.64
C PHE A 146 3.37 -0.69 13.22
N TRP A 147 3.47 -1.77 12.44
CA TRP A 147 4.13 -3.02 12.84
C TRP A 147 5.30 -3.29 11.92
N SER A 148 6.38 -3.84 12.47
CA SER A 148 7.49 -4.34 11.66
C SER A 148 7.81 -5.76 12.09
N ALA A 149 8.08 -6.61 11.10
CA ALA A 149 8.54 -7.97 11.36
C ALA A 149 9.98 -7.94 11.89
N ALA A 150 10.27 -8.84 12.79
CA ALA A 150 11.61 -8.98 13.36
C ALA A 150 12.63 -9.44 12.32
#